data_354f1b7c4c307bfd2423c42bb43e67b9
#
_entry.id   354f1b7c4c307bfd2423c42bb43e67b9
#
_cell.length_a   1.000
_cell.length_b   1.000
_cell.length_c   1.000
_cell.angle_alpha   90.00
_cell.angle_beta   90.00
_cell.angle_gamma   90.00
#
_symmetry.space_group_name_H-M   'P 1'
#
loop_
_entity.id
_entity.type
_entity.pdbx_description
1 polymer ?
#
loop_
_entity_poly.entity_id
_entity_poly.type
_entity_poly.pdbx_seq_one_letter_code
_entity_poly.pdbx_strand_id
1 'polypeptide(L)'
;MSEKKKFTLYAGSVALCVCTAVLLHYVSVADPYLESACRLLRPFIYIGLYVVWAISFRKRIIQKEIRRCLTAIAAMMIFWMFIRMCKFEISDEMPTAWRYAWYFYYIPMLLIPTVSLYLAFYIRQPEGYKLPKRRWLLFLPALFLIGIVLTNDMHQLVFTFPKGRLGEVSSYKTGVYGYGRGYYIVIAWELGCALAALLIILLRC
;
A
#
# COMPACT_ATOMS: atom_id res chain seq x y z
N MET A 1 -22.75 12.91 23.65
CA MET A 1 -21.71 11.90 23.92
C MET A 1 -20.37 12.61 23.98
N SER A 2 -19.62 12.45 25.09
CA SER A 2 -18.33 13.10 25.30
C SER A 2 -17.35 12.69 24.18
N GLU A 3 -16.43 13.59 23.77
CA GLU A 3 -15.40 13.33 22.76
C GLU A 3 -14.54 12.11 23.14
N LYS A 4 -14.23 11.93 24.43
CA LYS A 4 -13.53 10.75 24.94
C LYS A 4 -14.31 9.45 24.67
N LYS A 5 -15.63 9.42 24.89
CA LYS A 5 -16.48 8.25 24.60
C LYS A 5 -16.52 7.92 23.11
N LYS A 6 -16.57 8.94 22.24
CA LYS A 6 -16.49 8.72 20.78
C LYS A 6 -15.14 8.13 20.38
N PHE A 7 -14.04 8.66 20.91
CA PHE A 7 -12.70 8.13 20.63
C PHE A 7 -12.55 6.68 21.07
N THR A 8 -12.99 6.35 22.30
CA THR A 8 -12.93 4.98 22.82
C THR A 8 -13.78 4.01 21.96
N LEU A 9 -14.97 4.45 21.51
CA LEU A 9 -15.82 3.65 20.64
C LEU A 9 -15.16 3.38 19.28
N TYR A 10 -14.53 4.40 18.67
CA TYR A 10 -13.80 4.23 17.42
C TYR A 10 -12.57 3.32 17.58
N ALA A 11 -11.78 3.52 18.62
CA ALA A 11 -10.63 2.68 18.90
C ALA A 11 -11.05 1.21 19.14
N GLY A 12 -12.12 1.00 19.92
CA GLY A 12 -12.69 -0.32 20.17
C GLY A 12 -13.20 -1.00 18.88
N SER A 13 -13.89 -0.27 18.01
CA SER A 13 -14.37 -0.83 16.74
C SER A 13 -13.24 -1.20 15.79
N VAL A 14 -12.19 -0.38 15.70
CA VAL A 14 -10.99 -0.71 14.90
C VAL A 14 -10.29 -1.94 15.47
N ALA A 15 -10.08 -2.00 16.78
CA ALA A 15 -9.48 -3.15 17.45
C ALA A 15 -10.30 -4.43 17.20
N LEU A 16 -11.62 -4.36 17.31
CA LEU A 16 -12.50 -5.49 17.02
C LEU A 16 -12.36 -5.98 15.57
N CYS A 17 -12.35 -5.07 14.59
CA CYS A 17 -12.16 -5.42 13.17
C CYS A 17 -10.80 -6.08 12.92
N VAL A 18 -9.72 -5.56 13.52
CA VAL A 18 -8.39 -6.16 13.41
C VAL A 18 -8.34 -7.54 14.05
N CYS A 19 -8.89 -7.70 15.25
CA CYS A 19 -8.99 -9.01 15.93
C CYS A 19 -9.80 -10.00 15.09
N THR A 20 -10.93 -9.58 14.51
CA THR A 20 -11.73 -10.44 13.62
C THR A 20 -10.92 -10.86 12.38
N ALA A 21 -10.19 -9.95 11.75
CA ALA A 21 -9.35 -10.29 10.60
C ALA A 21 -8.22 -11.27 10.96
N VAL A 22 -7.64 -11.15 12.16
CA VAL A 22 -6.62 -12.07 12.68
C VAL A 22 -7.24 -13.44 12.99
N LEU A 23 -8.40 -13.48 13.65
CA LEU A 23 -9.13 -14.73 13.91
C LEU A 23 -9.48 -15.47 12.63
N LEU A 24 -9.96 -14.76 11.60
CA LEU A 24 -10.21 -15.35 10.27
C LEU A 24 -8.95 -15.92 9.63
N HIS A 25 -7.77 -15.39 9.94
CA HIS A 25 -6.51 -15.99 9.50
C HIS A 25 -6.27 -17.35 10.15
N TYR A 26 -6.43 -17.46 11.45
CA TYR A 26 -6.26 -18.71 12.17
C TYR A 26 -7.30 -19.77 11.78
N VAL A 27 -8.56 -19.37 11.61
CA VAL A 27 -9.62 -20.25 11.14
C VAL A 27 -9.31 -20.76 9.72
N SER A 28 -8.82 -19.90 8.82
CA SER A 28 -8.46 -20.33 7.46
C SER A 28 -7.31 -21.34 7.41
N VAL A 29 -6.42 -21.33 8.41
CA VAL A 29 -5.32 -22.30 8.52
C VAL A 29 -5.81 -23.63 9.12
N ALA A 30 -6.82 -23.57 10.00
CA ALA A 30 -7.33 -24.75 10.71
C ALA A 30 -8.32 -25.59 9.90
N ASP A 31 -9.09 -24.96 8.99
CA ASP A 31 -10.14 -25.62 8.22
C ASP A 31 -10.05 -25.26 6.73
N PRO A 32 -9.66 -26.25 5.86
CA PRO A 32 -9.55 -26.04 4.41
C PRO A 32 -10.86 -25.63 3.71
N TYR A 33 -12.01 -26.07 4.22
CA TYR A 33 -13.33 -25.71 3.64
C TYR A 33 -13.66 -24.24 3.84
N LEU A 34 -13.23 -23.65 4.96
CA LEU A 34 -13.41 -22.24 5.27
C LEU A 34 -12.29 -21.34 4.71
N GLU A 35 -11.20 -21.93 4.22
CA GLU A 35 -10.03 -21.18 3.75
C GLU A 35 -10.40 -20.16 2.67
N SER A 36 -11.14 -20.55 1.64
CA SER A 36 -11.54 -19.66 0.54
C SER A 36 -12.41 -18.51 1.00
N ALA A 37 -13.41 -18.79 1.83
CA ALA A 37 -14.30 -17.77 2.38
C ALA A 37 -13.55 -16.78 3.28
N CYS A 38 -12.71 -17.28 4.19
CA CYS A 38 -11.92 -16.46 5.09
C CYS A 38 -10.86 -15.63 4.35
N ARG A 39 -10.29 -16.18 3.27
CA ARG A 39 -9.32 -15.50 2.41
C ARG A 39 -9.91 -14.31 1.69
N LEU A 40 -11.17 -14.41 1.22
CA LEU A 40 -11.91 -13.30 0.62
C LEU A 40 -12.39 -12.27 1.66
N LEU A 41 -12.90 -12.73 2.79
CA LEU A 41 -13.54 -11.85 3.78
C LEU A 41 -12.53 -10.87 4.43
N ARG A 42 -11.30 -11.30 4.68
CA ARG A 42 -10.25 -10.46 5.30
C ARG A 42 -9.96 -9.16 4.54
N PRO A 43 -9.69 -9.16 3.21
CA PRO A 43 -9.49 -7.92 2.46
C PRO A 43 -10.68 -6.96 2.54
N PHE A 44 -11.91 -7.47 2.54
CA PHE A 44 -13.11 -6.63 2.67
C PHE A 44 -13.17 -5.89 4.01
N ILE A 45 -12.77 -6.55 5.11
CA ILE A 45 -12.68 -5.89 6.43
C ILE A 45 -11.66 -4.74 6.37
N TYR A 46 -10.47 -4.96 5.81
CA TYR A 46 -9.46 -3.91 5.69
C TYR A 46 -9.90 -2.78 4.74
N ILE A 47 -10.51 -3.11 3.61
CA ILE A 47 -11.07 -2.11 2.69
C ILE A 47 -12.12 -1.26 3.42
N GLY A 48 -13.03 -1.90 4.18
CA GLY A 48 -14.02 -1.20 4.98
C GLY A 48 -13.39 -0.24 5.99
N LEU A 49 -12.33 -0.66 6.69
CA LEU A 49 -11.57 0.21 7.61
C LEU A 49 -10.95 1.41 6.90
N TYR A 50 -10.33 1.22 5.74
CA TYR A 50 -9.74 2.33 4.98
C TYR A 50 -10.80 3.30 4.44
N VAL A 51 -11.98 2.80 4.03
CA VAL A 51 -13.11 3.64 3.63
C VAL A 51 -13.61 4.49 4.80
N VAL A 52 -13.82 3.88 5.96
CA VAL A 52 -14.24 4.59 7.19
C VAL A 52 -13.19 5.63 7.59
N TRP A 53 -11.92 5.27 7.50
CA TRP A 53 -10.80 6.18 7.77
C TRP A 53 -10.79 7.37 6.80
N ALA A 54 -10.95 7.14 5.49
CA ALA A 54 -11.03 8.18 4.47
C ALA A 54 -12.22 9.14 4.70
N ILE A 55 -13.39 8.60 5.08
CA ILE A 55 -14.58 9.41 5.41
C ILE A 55 -14.31 10.27 6.66
N SER A 56 -13.61 9.71 7.65
CA SER A 56 -13.25 10.42 8.89
C SER A 56 -12.41 11.66 8.62
N PHE A 57 -11.48 11.63 7.66
CA PHE A 57 -10.64 12.78 7.31
C PHE A 57 -11.44 13.94 6.76
N ARG A 58 -12.48 13.66 5.96
CA ARG A 58 -13.34 14.71 5.38
C ARG A 58 -14.05 15.54 6.45
N LYS A 59 -14.32 14.93 7.61
CA LYS A 59 -15.03 15.58 8.73
C LYS A 59 -14.09 16.25 9.73
N ARG A 60 -12.84 15.78 9.89
CA ARG A 60 -11.94 16.19 10.97
C ARG A 60 -10.82 17.11 10.52
N ILE A 61 -10.38 17.00 9.27
CA ILE A 61 -9.23 17.75 8.78
C ILE A 61 -9.70 18.95 7.96
N ILE A 62 -9.44 20.13 8.49
CA ILE A 62 -9.82 21.41 7.90
C ILE A 62 -8.92 21.69 6.68
N GLN A 63 -7.62 21.49 6.82
CA GLN A 63 -6.64 21.79 5.77
C GLN A 63 -6.83 20.90 4.53
N LYS A 64 -7.23 21.51 3.43
CA LYS A 64 -7.65 20.83 2.18
C LYS A 64 -6.55 19.95 1.58
N GLU A 65 -5.29 20.41 1.58
CA GLU A 65 -4.18 19.70 0.96
C GLU A 65 -3.79 18.44 1.78
N ILE A 66 -3.75 18.54 3.10
CA ILE A 66 -3.54 17.40 4.00
C ILE A 66 -4.63 16.35 3.77
N ARG A 67 -5.88 16.79 3.74
CA ARG A 67 -7.03 15.90 3.50
C ARG A 67 -6.93 15.17 2.15
N ARG A 68 -6.50 15.87 1.09
CA ARG A 68 -6.27 15.26 -0.24
C ARG A 68 -5.20 14.17 -0.20
N CYS A 69 -4.05 14.47 0.42
CA CYS A 69 -2.95 13.50 0.54
C CYS A 69 -3.39 12.25 1.33
N LEU A 70 -4.06 12.42 2.47
CA LEU A 70 -4.55 11.30 3.27
C LEU A 70 -5.63 10.48 2.54
N THR A 71 -6.51 11.15 1.78
CA THR A 71 -7.49 10.45 0.94
C THR A 71 -6.80 9.66 -0.18
N ALA A 72 -5.74 10.21 -0.79
CA ALA A 72 -4.95 9.50 -1.78
C ALA A 72 -4.24 8.27 -1.19
N ILE A 73 -3.66 8.39 0.02
CA ILE A 73 -3.07 7.24 0.74
C ILE A 73 -4.13 6.18 1.01
N ALA A 74 -5.31 6.56 1.52
CA ALA A 74 -6.39 5.60 1.77
C ALA A 74 -6.84 4.90 0.47
N ALA A 75 -6.97 5.63 -0.64
CA ALA A 75 -7.31 5.06 -1.94
C ALA A 75 -6.24 4.06 -2.43
N MET A 76 -4.96 4.38 -2.24
CA MET A 76 -3.87 3.47 -2.59
C MET A 76 -3.83 2.22 -1.70
N MET A 77 -4.17 2.32 -0.43
CA MET A 77 -4.31 1.16 0.47
C MET A 77 -5.48 0.26 0.06
N ILE A 78 -6.63 0.85 -0.33
CA ILE A 78 -7.77 0.11 -0.88
C ILE A 78 -7.37 -0.60 -2.18
N PHE A 79 -6.71 0.10 -3.09
CA PHE A 79 -6.20 -0.46 -4.33
C PHE A 79 -5.23 -1.63 -4.08
N TRP A 80 -4.33 -1.50 -3.11
CA TRP A 80 -3.42 -2.57 -2.74
C TRP A 80 -4.15 -3.81 -2.24
N MET A 81 -5.15 -3.64 -1.36
CA MET A 81 -5.97 -4.76 -0.89
C MET A 81 -6.76 -5.41 -2.02
N PHE A 82 -7.30 -4.61 -2.94
CA PHE A 82 -8.02 -5.10 -4.11
C PHE A 82 -7.12 -5.95 -5.02
N ILE A 83 -5.93 -5.46 -5.37
CA ILE A 83 -4.97 -6.22 -6.19
C ILE A 83 -4.56 -7.52 -5.47
N ARG A 84 -4.34 -7.44 -4.16
CA ARG A 84 -4.04 -8.63 -3.36
C ARG A 84 -5.15 -9.67 -3.45
N MET A 85 -6.40 -9.26 -3.38
CA MET A 85 -7.55 -10.14 -3.55
C MET A 85 -7.56 -10.76 -4.95
N CYS A 86 -7.48 -9.93 -5.99
CA CYS A 86 -7.44 -10.40 -7.39
C CYS A 86 -6.31 -11.41 -7.62
N LYS A 87 -5.12 -11.17 -7.06
CA LYS A 87 -3.98 -12.07 -7.21
C LYS A 87 -4.25 -13.48 -6.69
N PHE A 88 -5.03 -13.63 -5.61
CA PHE A 88 -5.37 -14.94 -5.06
C PHE A 88 -6.46 -15.67 -5.85
N GLU A 89 -7.28 -14.93 -6.61
CA GLU A 89 -8.35 -15.48 -7.44
C GLU A 89 -7.88 -15.79 -8.88
N ILE A 90 -6.73 -15.25 -9.31
CA ILE A 90 -6.17 -15.53 -10.63
C ILE A 90 -5.68 -16.98 -10.66
N SER A 91 -6.18 -17.75 -11.62
CA SER A 91 -5.81 -19.14 -11.85
C SER A 91 -4.34 -19.28 -12.24
N ASP A 92 -3.76 -20.42 -11.91
CA ASP A 92 -2.41 -20.81 -12.32
C ASP A 92 -2.29 -20.93 -13.87
N GLU A 93 -3.41 -21.02 -14.57
CA GLU A 93 -3.48 -21.01 -16.04
C GLU A 93 -3.19 -19.62 -16.65
N MET A 94 -3.22 -18.55 -15.83
CA MET A 94 -2.99 -17.17 -16.26
C MET A 94 -1.71 -16.57 -15.64
N PRO A 95 -0.52 -17.12 -15.96
CA PRO A 95 0.74 -16.72 -15.30
C PRO A 95 1.10 -15.27 -15.54
N THR A 96 0.79 -14.72 -16.70
CA THR A 96 1.04 -13.32 -17.04
C THR A 96 0.20 -12.37 -16.18
N ALA A 97 -1.11 -12.64 -16.06
CA ALA A 97 -2.01 -11.82 -15.23
C ALA A 97 -1.58 -11.85 -13.75
N TRP A 98 -1.21 -13.03 -13.24
CA TRP A 98 -0.72 -13.22 -11.89
C TRP A 98 0.57 -12.41 -11.63
N ARG A 99 1.52 -12.43 -12.58
CA ARG A 99 2.77 -11.67 -12.52
C ARG A 99 2.54 -10.16 -12.50
N TYR A 100 1.68 -9.65 -13.39
CA TYR A 100 1.34 -8.22 -13.39
C TYR A 100 0.57 -7.81 -12.13
N ALA A 101 -0.31 -8.64 -11.60
CA ALA A 101 -0.94 -8.37 -10.30
C ALA A 101 0.12 -8.23 -9.19
N TRP A 102 1.20 -9.01 -9.25
CA TRP A 102 2.33 -8.86 -8.33
C TRP A 102 3.12 -7.57 -8.56
N TYR A 103 3.40 -7.17 -9.80
CA TYR A 103 4.09 -5.91 -10.11
C TYR A 103 3.24 -4.69 -9.69
N PHE A 104 1.94 -4.76 -9.81
CA PHE A 104 1.04 -3.68 -9.36
C PHE A 104 1.10 -3.41 -7.86
N TYR A 105 1.60 -4.33 -7.05
CA TYR A 105 1.85 -4.06 -5.62
C TYR A 105 2.85 -2.93 -5.41
N TYR A 106 3.77 -2.73 -6.33
CA TYR A 106 4.81 -1.70 -6.23
C TYR A 106 4.28 -0.29 -6.49
N ILE A 107 3.11 -0.14 -7.11
CA ILE A 107 2.48 1.18 -7.30
C ILE A 107 2.15 1.82 -5.95
N PRO A 108 1.31 1.24 -5.09
CA PRO A 108 1.05 1.80 -3.77
C PRO A 108 2.29 1.78 -2.87
N MET A 109 3.14 0.75 -2.96
CA MET A 109 4.35 0.61 -2.17
C MET A 109 5.32 1.78 -2.36
N LEU A 110 5.49 2.29 -3.58
CA LEU A 110 6.32 3.44 -3.89
C LEU A 110 5.62 4.78 -3.69
N LEU A 111 4.31 4.86 -4.00
CA LEU A 111 3.58 6.12 -3.92
C LEU A 111 3.18 6.50 -2.50
N ILE A 112 2.85 5.56 -1.62
CA ILE A 112 2.44 5.86 -0.25
C ILE A 112 3.55 6.60 0.52
N PRO A 113 4.82 6.11 0.58
CA PRO A 113 5.89 6.85 1.23
C PRO A 113 6.18 8.20 0.57
N THR A 114 6.09 8.27 -0.77
CA THR A 114 6.29 9.53 -1.51
C THR A 114 5.22 10.56 -1.18
N VAL A 115 3.93 10.17 -1.15
CA VAL A 115 2.83 11.05 -0.73
C VAL A 115 2.96 11.42 0.76
N SER A 116 3.41 10.50 1.60
CA SER A 116 3.66 10.76 3.03
C SER A 116 4.76 11.79 3.23
N LEU A 117 5.84 11.71 2.44
CA LEU A 117 6.89 12.72 2.43
C LEU A 117 6.36 14.08 1.93
N TYR A 118 5.55 14.07 0.86
CA TYR A 118 4.91 15.29 0.35
C TYR A 118 3.96 15.90 1.39
N LEU A 119 3.21 15.08 2.11
CA LEU A 119 2.34 15.49 3.21
C LEU A 119 3.11 16.11 4.38
N ALA A 120 4.28 15.57 4.73
CA ALA A 120 5.11 16.07 5.82
C ALA A 120 5.50 17.56 5.65
N PHE A 121 5.58 18.04 4.39
CA PHE A 121 5.85 19.46 4.11
C PHE A 121 4.68 20.40 4.43
N TYR A 122 3.45 19.89 4.57
CA TYR A 122 2.28 20.69 4.97
C TYR A 122 2.08 20.78 6.48
N ILE A 123 2.75 19.92 7.24
CA ILE A 123 2.62 19.92 8.70
C ILE A 123 3.11 21.25 9.27
N ARG A 124 2.29 21.87 10.16
CA ARG A 124 2.51 23.19 10.75
C ARG A 124 2.53 24.36 9.77
N GLN A 125 2.06 24.17 8.55
CA GLN A 125 1.85 25.31 7.65
C GLN A 125 0.46 25.92 7.88
N PRO A 126 0.30 27.24 7.68
CA PRO A 126 -1.00 27.89 7.81
C PRO A 126 -2.00 27.36 6.77
N GLU A 127 -3.30 27.54 7.07
CA GLU A 127 -4.35 27.21 6.12
C GLU A 127 -4.16 27.99 4.82
N GLY A 128 -4.40 27.32 3.68
CA GLY A 128 -4.22 27.91 2.36
C GLY A 128 -2.78 27.93 1.84
N TYR A 129 -1.80 27.48 2.63
CA TYR A 129 -0.42 27.35 2.16
C TYR A 129 -0.33 26.38 0.99
N LYS A 130 0.33 26.83 -0.09
CA LYS A 130 0.59 26.02 -1.29
C LYS A 130 2.07 25.75 -1.40
N LEU A 131 2.45 24.49 -1.47
CA LEU A 131 3.83 24.11 -1.76
C LEU A 131 4.24 24.59 -3.16
N PRO A 132 5.50 24.98 -3.34
CA PRO A 132 6.04 25.34 -4.64
C PRO A 132 5.84 24.18 -5.63
N LYS A 133 5.45 24.51 -6.88
CA LYS A 133 5.22 23.52 -7.93
C LYS A 133 6.42 22.59 -8.15
N ARG A 134 7.64 23.05 -7.90
CA ARG A 134 8.88 22.27 -7.99
C ARG A 134 8.85 21.01 -7.08
N ARG A 135 8.06 21.00 -6.01
CA ARG A 135 7.94 19.84 -5.13
C ARG A 135 7.22 18.64 -5.76
N TRP A 136 6.50 18.83 -6.86
CA TRP A 136 5.96 17.73 -7.66
C TRP A 136 7.05 16.87 -8.30
N LEU A 137 8.26 17.40 -8.48
CA LEU A 137 9.41 16.64 -8.97
C LEU A 137 9.75 15.44 -8.05
N LEU A 138 9.31 15.46 -6.80
CA LEU A 138 9.44 14.35 -5.85
C LEU A 138 8.76 13.06 -6.36
N PHE A 139 7.71 13.20 -7.17
CA PHE A 139 7.01 12.04 -7.71
C PHE A 139 7.71 11.39 -8.91
N LEU A 140 8.59 12.11 -9.61
CA LEU A 140 9.27 11.61 -10.81
C LEU A 140 10.08 10.33 -10.55
N PRO A 141 10.94 10.26 -9.51
CA PRO A 141 11.67 9.03 -9.23
C PRO A 141 10.74 7.85 -8.90
N ALA A 142 9.66 8.08 -8.13
CA ALA A 142 8.69 7.04 -7.82
C ALA A 142 8.00 6.51 -9.08
N LEU A 143 7.56 7.40 -9.98
CA LEU A 143 6.92 7.02 -11.24
C LEU A 143 7.91 6.28 -12.17
N PHE A 144 9.16 6.72 -12.21
CA PHE A 144 10.21 6.05 -12.97
C PHE A 144 10.47 4.62 -12.45
N LEU A 145 10.57 4.45 -11.12
CA LEU A 145 10.74 3.15 -10.50
C LEU A 145 9.54 2.23 -10.73
N ILE A 146 8.31 2.76 -10.67
CA ILE A 146 7.10 2.01 -11.03
C ILE A 146 7.20 1.53 -12.48
N GLY A 147 7.61 2.39 -13.42
CA GLY A 147 7.82 2.02 -14.81
C GLY A 147 8.81 0.87 -14.96
N ILE A 148 9.95 0.94 -14.26
CA ILE A 148 10.95 -0.15 -14.24
C ILE A 148 10.36 -1.45 -13.69
N VAL A 149 9.56 -1.40 -12.62
CA VAL A 149 8.94 -2.61 -12.07
C VAL A 149 7.93 -3.22 -13.05
N LEU A 150 7.08 -2.38 -13.66
CA LEU A 150 6.05 -2.86 -14.60
C LEU A 150 6.63 -3.42 -15.90
N THR A 151 7.81 -2.94 -16.31
CA THR A 151 8.53 -3.42 -17.50
C THR A 151 9.59 -4.48 -17.17
N ASN A 152 9.60 -5.02 -15.95
CA ASN A 152 10.64 -5.94 -15.49
C ASN A 152 10.82 -7.18 -16.37
N ASP A 153 9.79 -7.64 -17.05
CA ASP A 153 9.86 -8.77 -17.97
C ASP A 153 10.84 -8.55 -19.13
N MET A 154 11.07 -7.30 -19.53
CA MET A 154 11.96 -6.95 -20.65
C MET A 154 13.43 -6.93 -20.24
N HIS A 155 13.75 -6.61 -18.99
CA HIS A 155 15.13 -6.33 -18.57
C HIS A 155 15.55 -7.05 -17.29
N GLN A 156 14.62 -7.62 -16.52
CA GLN A 156 14.86 -8.36 -15.27
C GLN A 156 15.77 -7.61 -14.26
N LEU A 157 15.68 -6.26 -14.20
CA LEU A 157 16.50 -5.45 -13.31
C LEU A 157 16.05 -5.52 -11.86
N VAL A 158 14.74 -5.66 -11.62
CA VAL A 158 14.15 -5.70 -10.28
C VAL A 158 14.04 -7.14 -9.79
N PHE A 159 13.50 -8.02 -10.62
CA PHE A 159 13.36 -9.45 -10.35
C PHE A 159 14.00 -10.23 -11.47
N THR A 160 14.85 -11.18 -11.11
CA THR A 160 15.52 -12.08 -12.03
C THR A 160 14.92 -13.47 -11.93
N PHE A 161 14.67 -14.11 -13.07
CA PHE A 161 14.11 -15.45 -13.12
C PHE A 161 15.13 -16.39 -13.75
N PRO A 162 15.27 -17.64 -13.22
CA PRO A 162 16.05 -18.67 -13.89
C PRO A 162 15.54 -18.90 -15.31
N LYS A 163 16.42 -19.29 -16.23
CA LYS A 163 16.05 -19.59 -17.62
C LYS A 163 14.87 -20.56 -17.67
N GLY A 164 13.87 -20.23 -18.46
CA GLY A 164 12.66 -21.04 -18.66
C GLY A 164 11.56 -20.82 -17.62
N ARG A 165 11.80 -20.03 -16.56
CA ARG A 165 10.82 -19.83 -15.49
C ARG A 165 10.13 -18.45 -15.47
N LEU A 166 10.46 -17.60 -16.42
CA LEU A 166 9.76 -16.32 -16.58
C LEU A 166 8.30 -16.60 -16.97
N GLY A 167 7.37 -16.14 -16.11
CA GLY A 167 5.94 -16.36 -16.32
C GLY A 167 5.36 -17.61 -15.65
N GLU A 168 6.16 -18.50 -15.07
CA GLU A 168 5.64 -19.60 -14.26
C GLU A 168 5.11 -19.08 -12.92
N VAL A 169 3.85 -19.36 -12.61
CA VAL A 169 3.21 -18.94 -11.33
C VAL A 169 3.92 -19.57 -10.14
N SER A 170 4.38 -20.82 -10.28
CA SER A 170 5.14 -21.50 -9.24
C SER A 170 6.39 -20.73 -8.80
N SER A 171 7.08 -20.06 -9.72
CA SER A 171 8.27 -19.25 -9.41
C SER A 171 7.98 -18.11 -8.46
N TYR A 172 6.80 -17.49 -8.56
CA TYR A 172 6.38 -16.38 -7.70
C TYR A 172 5.82 -16.85 -6.35
N LYS A 173 5.13 -18.00 -6.34
CA LYS A 173 4.57 -18.60 -5.13
C LYS A 173 5.64 -19.23 -4.25
N THR A 174 6.63 -19.88 -4.86
CA THR A 174 7.70 -20.61 -4.15
C THR A 174 8.95 -19.78 -3.89
N GLY A 175 8.98 -18.52 -4.36
CA GLY A 175 10.15 -17.67 -4.21
C GLY A 175 11.35 -18.05 -5.09
N VAL A 176 11.12 -18.81 -6.16
CA VAL A 176 12.17 -19.19 -7.12
C VAL A 176 12.44 -18.02 -8.09
N TYR A 177 12.81 -16.90 -7.54
CA TYR A 177 13.25 -15.70 -8.24
C TYR A 177 14.37 -15.03 -7.43
N GLY A 178 15.22 -14.28 -8.10
CA GLY A 178 16.26 -13.49 -7.46
C GLY A 178 15.92 -12.00 -7.44
N TYR A 179 16.54 -11.25 -6.53
CA TYR A 179 16.47 -9.81 -6.51
C TYR A 179 17.58 -9.19 -7.33
N GLY A 180 17.21 -8.42 -8.35
CA GLY A 180 18.17 -7.66 -9.17
C GLY A 180 18.60 -6.35 -8.48
N ARG A 181 19.53 -5.63 -9.11
CA ARG A 181 20.04 -4.34 -8.58
C ARG A 181 18.94 -3.28 -8.44
N GLY A 182 17.95 -3.28 -9.34
CA GLY A 182 16.81 -2.36 -9.30
C GLY A 182 15.93 -2.53 -8.05
N TYR A 183 15.83 -3.73 -7.51
CA TYR A 183 15.09 -3.99 -6.27
C TYR A 183 15.63 -3.18 -5.09
N TYR A 184 16.93 -3.15 -4.92
CA TYR A 184 17.57 -2.40 -3.83
C TYR A 184 17.34 -0.88 -3.97
N ILE A 185 17.28 -0.36 -5.22
CA ILE A 185 16.95 1.05 -5.47
C ILE A 185 15.49 1.34 -5.09
N VAL A 186 14.57 0.43 -5.39
CA VAL A 186 13.14 0.53 -5.00
C VAL A 186 13.04 0.61 -3.47
N ILE A 187 13.65 -0.32 -2.75
CA ILE A 187 13.62 -0.33 -1.28
C ILE A 187 14.32 0.90 -0.68
N ALA A 188 15.46 1.31 -1.24
CA ALA A 188 16.15 2.52 -0.78
C ALA A 188 15.30 3.78 -0.95
N TRP A 189 14.56 3.91 -2.05
CA TRP A 189 13.61 5.01 -2.24
C TRP A 189 12.47 4.99 -1.23
N GLU A 190 11.86 3.83 -1.00
CA GLU A 190 10.78 3.65 -0.06
C GLU A 190 11.19 4.04 1.36
N LEU A 191 12.29 3.45 1.85
CA LEU A 191 12.84 3.74 3.16
C LEU A 191 13.31 5.19 3.27
N GLY A 192 13.96 5.72 2.24
CA GLY A 192 14.42 7.11 2.19
C GLY A 192 13.26 8.11 2.31
N CYS A 193 12.17 7.90 1.58
CA CYS A 193 10.97 8.74 1.70
C CYS A 193 10.33 8.62 3.09
N ALA A 194 10.22 7.42 3.65
CA ALA A 194 9.63 7.21 4.98
C ALA A 194 10.47 7.88 6.08
N LEU A 195 11.79 7.70 6.05
CA LEU A 195 12.72 8.33 7.01
C LEU A 195 12.73 9.85 6.86
N ALA A 196 12.76 10.38 5.64
CA ALA A 196 12.71 11.82 5.40
C ALA A 196 11.39 12.43 5.89
N ALA A 197 10.26 11.76 5.67
CA ALA A 197 8.96 12.18 6.19
C ALA A 197 8.97 12.23 7.72
N LEU A 198 9.47 11.18 8.36
CA LEU A 198 9.59 11.11 9.83
C LEU A 198 10.48 12.23 10.39
N LEU A 199 11.65 12.44 9.80
CA LEU A 199 12.56 13.50 10.21
C LEU A 199 11.93 14.90 10.09
N ILE A 200 11.24 15.19 8.97
CA ILE A 200 10.55 16.46 8.79
C ILE A 200 9.47 16.65 9.85
N ILE A 201 8.71 15.60 10.17
CA ILE A 201 7.68 15.66 11.21
C ILE A 201 8.32 15.94 12.56
N LEU A 202 9.37 15.20 12.94
CA LEU A 202 10.05 15.38 14.23
C LEU A 202 10.70 16.76 14.38
N LEU A 203 11.32 17.29 13.31
CA LEU A 203 11.93 18.62 13.34
C LEU A 203 10.90 19.76 13.39
N ARG A 204 9.66 19.48 13.03
CA ARG A 204 8.57 20.45 13.05
C ARG A 204 7.62 20.28 14.25
N CYS A 205 7.69 19.20 14.98
CA CYS A 205 6.97 18.97 16.24
C CYS A 205 7.70 19.51 17.42
#